data_6a0c142e2f7210212483c336dc4715d6
#
_entry.id   6a0c142e2f7210212483c336dc4715d6
#
_cell.length_a   1.000
_cell.length_b   1.000
_cell.length_c   1.000
_cell.angle_alpha   90.00
_cell.angle_beta   90.00
_cell.angle_gamma   90.00
#
_symmetry.space_group_name_H-M   'P 1'
#
loop_
_entity.id
_entity.type
_entity.pdbx_description
1 polymer ?
#
loop_
_entity_poly.entity_id
_entity_poly.type
_entity_poly.pdbx_seq_one_letter_code
_entity_poly.pdbx_strand_id
1 'polypeptide(L)'
;MVNTYTSYRLIAADITKSLERVSAQPEVQRETEYYLENIGNVKSIEDLVEDRRLFAYAMKAHGLSDMTYAKAFMVKAMEGGIDDEDSFVNKLTDQRYTDFVEAFNFVRNGEATTAFAKTQQGTVDKYLRQTLEEDAGDSNEGVRLALN
;
A
#
# COMPACT_ATOMS: atom_id res chain seq x y z
N MET A 1 -33.57 2.31 -18.48
CA MET A 1 -32.30 2.96 -18.11
C MET A 1 -32.00 2.76 -16.64
N VAL A 2 -30.81 2.24 -16.32
CA VAL A 2 -30.41 2.05 -14.95
C VAL A 2 -29.98 3.41 -14.38
N ASN A 3 -30.50 3.77 -13.20
CA ASN A 3 -30.14 5.06 -12.62
C ASN A 3 -28.72 5.00 -12.05
N THR A 4 -28.09 6.15 -11.88
CA THR A 4 -26.70 6.26 -11.45
C THR A 4 -26.45 5.59 -10.10
N TYR A 5 -27.38 5.72 -9.18
CA TYR A 5 -27.24 5.13 -7.83
C TYR A 5 -27.22 3.60 -7.89
N THR A 6 -28.10 3.00 -8.68
CA THR A 6 -28.14 1.54 -8.84
C THR A 6 -26.85 1.03 -9.49
N SER A 7 -26.38 1.72 -10.53
CA SER A 7 -25.12 1.37 -11.21
C SER A 7 -23.94 1.42 -10.25
N TYR A 8 -23.87 2.45 -9.41
CA TYR A 8 -22.80 2.61 -8.41
C TYR A 8 -22.80 1.44 -7.42
N ARG A 9 -23.97 1.05 -6.93
CA ARG A 9 -24.08 -0.06 -5.98
C ARG A 9 -23.65 -1.38 -6.57
N LEU A 10 -23.99 -1.64 -7.83
CA LEU A 10 -23.57 -2.87 -8.51
C LEU A 10 -22.06 -2.91 -8.67
N ILE A 11 -21.45 -1.81 -9.08
CA ILE A 11 -20.00 -1.71 -9.25
C ILE A 11 -19.30 -1.95 -7.90
N ALA A 12 -19.76 -1.33 -6.83
CA ALA A 12 -19.17 -1.48 -5.51
C ALA A 12 -19.26 -2.94 -5.03
N ALA A 13 -20.40 -3.62 -5.26
CA ALA A 13 -20.56 -5.02 -4.88
C ALA A 13 -19.60 -5.93 -5.65
N ASP A 14 -19.42 -5.68 -6.95
CA ASP A 14 -18.49 -6.46 -7.78
C ASP A 14 -17.06 -6.27 -7.34
N ILE A 15 -16.64 -5.05 -6.97
CA ILE A 15 -15.32 -4.78 -6.45
C ILE A 15 -15.10 -5.52 -5.13
N THR A 16 -16.09 -5.50 -4.24
CA THR A 16 -16.01 -6.21 -2.97
C THR A 16 -15.78 -7.71 -3.17
N LYS A 17 -16.55 -8.32 -4.09
CA LYS A 17 -16.37 -9.74 -4.40
C LYS A 17 -15.00 -10.02 -5.00
N SER A 18 -14.51 -9.14 -5.85
CA SER A 18 -13.20 -9.29 -6.47
C SER A 18 -12.09 -9.21 -5.43
N LEU A 19 -12.21 -8.28 -4.46
CA LEU A 19 -11.25 -8.15 -3.37
C LEU A 19 -11.26 -9.38 -2.46
N GLU A 20 -12.44 -9.96 -2.21
CA GLU A 20 -12.55 -11.19 -1.43
C GLU A 20 -11.82 -12.35 -2.12
N ARG A 21 -11.96 -12.47 -3.44
CA ARG A 21 -11.28 -13.51 -4.21
C ARG A 21 -9.76 -13.33 -4.15
N VAL A 22 -9.29 -12.07 -4.28
CA VAL A 22 -7.87 -11.77 -4.19
C VAL A 22 -7.34 -12.15 -2.82
N SER A 23 -8.07 -11.79 -1.75
CA SER A 23 -7.63 -12.07 -0.39
C SER A 23 -7.57 -13.57 -0.09
N ALA A 24 -8.31 -14.38 -0.83
CA ALA A 24 -8.33 -15.84 -0.67
C ALA A 24 -7.22 -16.54 -1.44
N GLN A 25 -6.50 -15.85 -2.32
CA GLN A 25 -5.37 -16.45 -3.03
C GLN A 25 -4.30 -16.88 -2.01
N PRO A 26 -3.78 -18.11 -2.10
CA PRO A 26 -2.86 -18.64 -1.07
C PRO A 26 -1.64 -17.75 -0.82
N GLU A 27 -1.03 -17.22 -1.86
CA GLU A 27 0.13 -16.34 -1.73
C GLU A 27 -0.23 -15.03 -1.04
N VAL A 28 -1.34 -14.42 -1.44
CA VAL A 28 -1.83 -13.18 -0.84
C VAL A 28 -2.15 -13.38 0.64
N GLN A 29 -2.85 -14.47 0.94
CA GLN A 29 -3.22 -14.80 2.31
C GLN A 29 -1.98 -14.98 3.18
N ARG A 30 -0.98 -15.73 2.70
CA ARG A 30 0.25 -15.98 3.43
C ARG A 30 1.02 -14.69 3.72
N GLU A 31 1.18 -13.83 2.72
CA GLU A 31 1.91 -12.58 2.90
C GLU A 31 1.14 -11.60 3.79
N THR A 32 -0.18 -11.57 3.68
CA THR A 32 -1.03 -10.74 4.53
C THR A 32 -0.94 -11.17 5.99
N GLU A 33 -0.99 -12.47 6.25
CA GLU A 33 -0.84 -13.00 7.61
C GLU A 33 0.51 -12.62 8.20
N TYR A 34 1.59 -12.81 7.43
CA TYR A 34 2.92 -12.43 7.88
C TYR A 34 2.98 -10.94 8.20
N TYR A 35 2.45 -10.10 7.32
CA TYR A 35 2.45 -8.66 7.50
C TYR A 35 1.73 -8.27 8.80
N LEU A 36 0.50 -8.75 8.98
CA LEU A 36 -0.29 -8.38 10.16
C LEU A 36 0.31 -8.90 11.46
N GLU A 37 0.93 -10.07 11.43
CA GLU A 37 1.58 -10.65 12.62
C GLU A 37 2.84 -9.89 13.04
N ASN A 38 3.55 -9.28 12.09
CA ASN A 38 4.87 -8.74 12.33
C ASN A 38 4.98 -7.21 12.28
N ILE A 39 4.05 -6.53 11.60
CA ILE A 39 4.19 -5.08 11.41
C ILE A 39 4.21 -4.32 12.74
N GLY A 40 3.48 -4.77 13.73
CA GLY A 40 3.45 -4.13 15.04
C GLY A 40 4.78 -4.14 15.78
N ASN A 41 5.69 -5.02 15.38
CA ASN A 41 7.03 -5.12 15.99
C ASN A 41 8.03 -4.15 15.35
N VAL A 42 7.67 -3.53 14.24
CA VAL A 42 8.50 -2.54 13.55
C VAL A 42 8.41 -1.21 14.30
N LYS A 43 9.53 -0.70 14.79
CA LYS A 43 9.56 0.50 15.61
C LYS A 43 10.33 1.66 14.97
N SER A 44 10.99 1.41 13.85
CA SER A 44 11.81 2.40 13.19
C SER A 44 11.82 2.18 11.68
N ILE A 45 12.33 3.17 10.96
CA ILE A 45 12.53 3.08 9.51
C ILE A 45 13.41 1.86 9.18
N GLU A 46 14.50 1.70 9.94
CA GLU A 46 15.45 0.60 9.73
C GLU A 46 14.77 -0.75 9.92
N ASP A 47 13.94 -0.90 10.95
CA ASP A 47 13.21 -2.15 11.18
C ASP A 47 12.35 -2.52 9.99
N LEU A 48 11.70 -1.53 9.37
CA LEU A 48 10.84 -1.78 8.21
C LEU A 48 11.66 -2.24 7.00
N VAL A 49 12.72 -1.51 6.66
CA VAL A 49 13.49 -1.80 5.44
C VAL A 49 14.36 -3.05 5.58
N GLU A 50 14.70 -3.44 6.79
CA GLU A 50 15.48 -4.67 7.04
C GLU A 50 14.62 -5.92 6.91
N ASP A 51 13.33 -5.84 7.19
CA ASP A 51 12.44 -6.97 6.97
C ASP A 51 11.94 -6.92 5.52
N ARG A 52 12.55 -7.74 4.70
CA ARG A 52 12.30 -7.76 3.26
C ARG A 52 10.83 -7.99 2.89
N ARG A 53 10.17 -8.88 3.62
CA ARG A 53 8.77 -9.22 3.34
C ARG A 53 7.84 -8.09 3.75
N LEU A 54 8.06 -7.49 4.91
CA LEU A 54 7.25 -6.35 5.36
C LEU A 54 7.43 -5.15 4.44
N PHE A 55 8.69 -4.85 4.10
CA PHE A 55 8.98 -3.73 3.21
C PHE A 55 8.35 -3.93 1.83
N ALA A 56 8.52 -5.10 1.25
CA ALA A 56 7.94 -5.42 -0.07
C ALA A 56 6.42 -5.34 -0.04
N TYR A 57 5.80 -5.80 1.04
CA TYR A 57 4.35 -5.74 1.20
C TYR A 57 3.86 -4.28 1.22
N ALA A 58 4.50 -3.46 2.05
CA ALA A 58 4.15 -2.04 2.15
C ALA A 58 4.37 -1.30 0.83
N MET A 59 5.47 -1.58 0.15
CA MET A 59 5.78 -0.96 -1.14
C MET A 59 4.73 -1.33 -2.19
N LYS A 60 4.37 -2.60 -2.27
CA LYS A 60 3.32 -3.05 -3.19
C LYS A 60 1.98 -2.37 -2.89
N ALA A 61 1.63 -2.26 -1.61
CA ALA A 61 0.38 -1.60 -1.22
C ALA A 61 0.28 -0.18 -1.77
N HIS A 62 1.40 0.51 -1.91
CA HIS A 62 1.45 1.87 -2.43
C HIS A 62 1.81 1.94 -3.92
N GLY A 63 1.79 0.80 -4.62
CA GLY A 63 2.08 0.77 -6.05
C GLY A 63 3.55 0.99 -6.39
N LEU A 64 4.44 0.73 -5.44
CA LEU A 64 5.89 0.99 -5.57
C LEU A 64 6.73 -0.30 -5.61
N SER A 65 6.15 -1.42 -6.04
CA SER A 65 6.86 -2.71 -6.08
C SER A 65 8.17 -2.64 -6.85
N ASP A 66 8.19 -1.89 -7.95
CA ASP A 66 9.36 -1.74 -8.81
C ASP A 66 10.47 -0.91 -8.16
N MET A 67 10.19 -0.26 -7.04
CA MET A 67 11.18 0.53 -6.29
C MET A 67 11.63 -0.16 -5.00
N THR A 68 11.22 -1.41 -4.78
CA THR A 68 11.59 -2.14 -3.56
C THR A 68 13.11 -2.32 -3.43
N TYR A 69 13.84 -2.39 -4.54
CA TYR A 69 15.30 -2.47 -4.54
C TYR A 69 15.97 -1.20 -4.02
N ALA A 70 15.27 -0.07 -4.08
CA ALA A 70 15.85 1.25 -3.80
C ALA A 70 15.72 1.62 -2.32
N LYS A 71 16.28 0.78 -1.44
CA LYS A 71 16.16 0.96 0.01
C LYS A 71 16.72 2.30 0.48
N ALA A 72 17.90 2.68 -0.01
CA ALA A 72 18.54 3.93 0.41
C ALA A 72 17.70 5.14 0.03
N PHE A 73 17.08 5.11 -1.16
CA PHE A 73 16.17 6.16 -1.60
C PHE A 73 14.95 6.25 -0.66
N MET A 74 14.36 5.12 -0.32
CA MET A 74 13.20 5.09 0.57
C MET A 74 13.53 5.52 1.99
N VAL A 75 14.68 5.11 2.50
CA VAL A 75 15.15 5.57 3.82
C VAL A 75 15.29 7.09 3.83
N LYS A 76 15.90 7.66 2.80
CA LYS A 76 16.05 9.11 2.68
C LYS A 76 14.70 9.81 2.66
N ALA A 77 13.75 9.28 1.89
CA ALA A 77 12.40 9.85 1.83
C ALA A 77 11.72 9.81 3.20
N MET A 78 11.83 8.70 3.91
CA MET A 78 11.18 8.52 5.20
C MET A 78 11.85 9.36 6.30
N GLU A 79 13.17 9.46 6.29
CA GLU A 79 13.90 10.23 7.30
C GLU A 79 13.58 11.72 7.26
N GLY A 80 13.32 12.25 6.07
CA GLY A 80 12.96 13.65 5.92
C GLY A 80 11.52 13.98 6.34
N GLY A 81 10.66 12.97 6.37
CA GLY A 81 9.24 13.16 6.69
C GLY A 81 8.51 14.04 5.67
N ILE A 82 7.31 14.46 6.02
CA ILE A 82 6.46 15.30 5.16
C ILE A 82 6.10 16.64 5.78
N ASP A 83 6.47 16.88 7.03
CA ASP A 83 6.05 18.09 7.74
C ASP A 83 6.78 19.36 7.27
N ASP A 84 8.01 19.20 6.78
CA ASP A 84 8.79 20.30 6.22
C ASP A 84 8.53 20.38 4.71
N GLU A 85 8.07 21.54 4.24
CA GLU A 85 7.81 21.76 2.82
C GLU A 85 9.02 21.47 1.94
N ASP A 86 10.22 21.67 2.48
CA ASP A 86 11.45 21.46 1.74
C ASP A 86 12.02 20.05 1.89
N SER A 87 11.31 19.15 2.54
CA SER A 87 11.79 17.78 2.70
C SER A 87 11.93 17.09 1.34
N PHE A 88 12.83 16.11 1.31
CA PHE A 88 13.15 15.40 0.07
C PHE A 88 11.90 14.84 -0.62
N VAL A 89 11.01 14.20 0.13
CA VAL A 89 9.85 13.54 -0.46
C VAL A 89 8.84 14.55 -1.02
N ASN A 90 8.73 15.72 -0.38
CA ASN A 90 7.80 16.76 -0.84
C ASN A 90 8.24 17.42 -2.16
N LYS A 91 9.49 17.22 -2.55
CA LYS A 91 10.00 17.73 -3.82
C LYS A 91 9.78 16.77 -4.98
N LEU A 92 9.39 15.53 -4.67
CA LEU A 92 9.11 14.53 -5.70
C LEU A 92 7.74 14.79 -6.32
N THR A 93 7.65 14.59 -7.64
CA THR A 93 6.39 14.80 -8.35
C THR A 93 5.41 13.63 -8.18
N ASP A 94 5.91 12.44 -7.85
CA ASP A 94 5.10 11.25 -7.70
C ASP A 94 4.51 11.19 -6.30
N GLN A 95 3.21 11.38 -6.20
CA GLN A 95 2.45 11.45 -4.95
C GLN A 95 2.51 10.14 -4.15
N ARG A 96 2.82 9.01 -4.80
CA ARG A 96 2.87 7.72 -4.11
C ARG A 96 3.91 7.69 -3.01
N TYR A 97 5.04 8.39 -3.20
CA TYR A 97 6.09 8.48 -2.18
C TYR A 97 5.63 9.27 -0.96
N THR A 98 4.97 10.40 -1.20
CA THR A 98 4.42 11.22 -0.11
C THR A 98 3.39 10.43 0.68
N ASP A 99 2.50 9.71 -0.01
CA ASP A 99 1.48 8.88 0.63
C ASP A 99 2.11 7.77 1.46
N PHE A 100 3.18 7.15 0.96
CA PHE A 100 3.91 6.12 1.70
C PHE A 100 4.50 6.68 2.98
N VAL A 101 5.20 7.82 2.89
CA VAL A 101 5.83 8.45 4.06
C VAL A 101 4.78 8.92 5.05
N GLU A 102 3.62 9.39 4.59
CA GLU A 102 2.54 9.76 5.47
C GLU A 102 2.02 8.55 6.27
N ALA A 103 1.83 7.41 5.60
CA ALA A 103 1.36 6.20 6.27
C ALA A 103 2.39 5.68 7.27
N PHE A 104 3.64 5.62 6.88
CA PHE A 104 4.74 5.10 7.71
C PHE A 104 5.59 6.26 8.24
N ASN A 105 4.94 7.19 8.94
CA ASN A 105 5.59 8.43 9.37
C ASN A 105 6.29 8.26 10.71
N PHE A 106 7.42 7.55 10.70
CA PHE A 106 8.21 7.29 11.91
C PHE A 106 8.83 8.57 12.49
N VAL A 107 9.08 9.57 11.65
CA VAL A 107 9.63 10.85 12.11
C VAL A 107 8.65 11.57 13.01
N ARG A 108 7.37 11.55 12.63
CA ARG A 108 6.32 12.21 13.42
C ARG A 108 5.87 11.35 14.60
N ASN A 109 5.65 10.06 14.38
CA ASN A 109 4.94 9.19 15.32
C ASN A 109 5.87 8.21 16.05
N GLY A 110 7.13 8.08 15.63
CA GLY A 110 8.09 7.20 16.29
C GLY A 110 7.61 5.76 16.33
N GLU A 111 7.77 5.13 17.48
CA GLU A 111 7.40 3.72 17.67
C GLU A 111 5.91 3.46 17.55
N ALA A 112 5.07 4.49 17.73
CA ALA A 112 3.61 4.35 17.64
C ALA A 112 3.13 4.22 16.20
N THR A 113 3.97 4.47 15.20
CA THR A 113 3.59 4.47 13.79
C THR A 113 2.86 3.20 13.39
N THR A 114 3.37 2.05 13.79
CA THR A 114 2.83 0.75 13.39
C THR A 114 1.67 0.27 14.26
N ALA A 115 1.25 1.07 15.24
CA ALA A 115 0.03 0.81 16.00
C ALA A 115 -1.21 1.40 15.33
N PHE A 116 -1.04 2.30 14.36
CA PHE A 116 -2.16 2.92 13.67
C PHE A 116 -2.76 1.99 12.62
N ALA A 117 -4.08 2.09 12.44
CA ALA A 117 -4.80 1.27 11.46
C ALA A 117 -4.26 1.44 10.05
N LYS A 118 -3.78 2.64 9.69
CA LYS A 118 -3.27 2.90 8.33
C LYS A 118 -2.02 2.10 7.99
N THR A 119 -1.26 1.63 8.99
CA THR A 119 -0.11 0.76 8.75
C THR A 119 -0.46 -0.72 8.88
N GLN A 120 -1.63 -1.03 9.40
CA GLN A 120 -2.12 -2.40 9.59
C GLN A 120 -3.19 -2.73 8.54
N GLN A 121 -4.46 -2.74 8.92
CA GLN A 121 -5.53 -3.08 7.98
C GLN A 121 -5.60 -2.12 6.79
N GLY A 122 -5.30 -0.84 6.99
CA GLY A 122 -5.29 0.13 5.90
C GLY A 122 -4.28 -0.23 4.82
N THR A 123 -3.12 -0.75 5.19
CA THR A 123 -2.11 -1.22 4.23
C THR A 123 -2.57 -2.49 3.54
N VAL A 124 -3.21 -3.40 4.27
CA VAL A 124 -3.77 -4.63 3.68
C VAL A 124 -4.80 -4.28 2.61
N ASP A 125 -5.68 -3.33 2.89
CA ASP A 125 -6.71 -2.92 1.93
C ASP A 125 -6.08 -2.38 0.64
N LYS A 126 -5.03 -1.59 0.76
CA LYS A 126 -4.29 -1.06 -0.40
C LYS A 126 -3.58 -2.18 -1.17
N TYR A 127 -2.99 -3.13 -0.46
CA TYR A 127 -2.31 -4.27 -1.07
C TYR A 127 -3.29 -5.11 -1.89
N LEU A 128 -4.48 -5.37 -1.35
CA LEU A 128 -5.49 -6.14 -2.06
C LEU A 128 -5.97 -5.42 -3.31
N ARG A 129 -6.18 -4.11 -3.24
CA ARG A 129 -6.58 -3.32 -4.40
C ARG A 129 -5.50 -3.31 -5.47
N GLN A 130 -4.24 -3.18 -5.06
CA GLN A 130 -3.11 -3.19 -5.98
C GLN A 130 -2.99 -4.55 -6.66
N THR A 131 -3.17 -5.64 -5.91
CA THR A 131 -3.14 -6.99 -6.46
C THR A 131 -4.27 -7.17 -7.48
N LEU A 132 -5.46 -6.68 -7.17
CA LEU A 132 -6.60 -6.75 -8.08
C LEU A 132 -6.29 -6.01 -9.40
N GLU A 133 -5.72 -4.81 -9.32
CA GLU A 133 -5.35 -4.06 -10.52
C GLU A 133 -4.30 -4.79 -11.35
N GLU A 134 -3.30 -5.36 -10.72
CA GLU A 134 -2.26 -6.12 -11.41
C GLU A 134 -2.83 -7.36 -12.10
N ASP A 135 -3.69 -8.11 -11.39
CA ASP A 135 -4.33 -9.30 -11.96
C ASP A 135 -5.21 -8.93 -13.15
N ALA A 136 -5.99 -7.86 -13.04
CA ALA A 136 -6.84 -7.38 -14.12
C ALA A 136 -6.00 -6.88 -15.30
N GLY A 137 -4.88 -6.22 -15.02
CA GLY A 137 -3.97 -5.72 -16.04
C GLY A 137 -3.31 -6.84 -16.83
N ASP A 138 -2.94 -7.92 -16.14
CA ASP A 138 -2.30 -9.08 -16.77
C ASP A 138 -3.27 -9.88 -17.60
N SER A 139 -4.53 -9.96 -17.18
CA SER A 139 -5.54 -10.79 -17.85
C SER A 139 -6.38 -10.03 -18.86
N ASN A 140 -6.52 -8.71 -18.72
CA ASN A 140 -7.41 -7.92 -19.58
C ASN A 140 -7.09 -6.42 -19.44
N GLU A 141 -6.40 -5.85 -20.44
CA GLU A 141 -6.04 -4.44 -20.45
C GLU A 141 -7.26 -3.50 -20.40
N GLY A 142 -8.37 -3.92 -21.01
CA GLY A 142 -9.61 -3.14 -20.97
C GLY A 142 -10.12 -2.97 -19.54
N VAL A 143 -10.06 -4.02 -18.73
CA VAL A 143 -10.45 -3.97 -17.34
C VAL A 143 -9.47 -3.09 -16.54
N ARG A 144 -8.18 -3.23 -16.82
CA ARG A 144 -7.16 -2.38 -16.20
C ARG A 144 -7.41 -0.90 -16.45
N LEU A 145 -7.69 -0.54 -17.69
CA LEU A 145 -8.00 0.84 -18.06
C LEU A 145 -9.25 1.35 -17.36
N ALA A 146 -10.25 0.50 -17.16
CA ALA A 146 -11.47 0.86 -16.45
C ALA A 146 -11.23 1.07 -14.95
N LEU A 147 -10.27 0.36 -14.37
CA LEU A 147 -9.92 0.50 -12.95
C LEU A 147 -9.06 1.72 -12.68
N ASN A 148 -8.30 2.16 -13.66
CA ASN A 148 -7.50 3.36 -13.58
C ASN A 148 -8.33 4.60 -13.90
#